data_8a5c0f354435781480a252a0e5aee754
#
_entry.id   8a5c0f354435781480a252a0e5aee754
#
_cell.length_a   1.000
_cell.length_b   1.000
_cell.length_c   1.000
_cell.angle_alpha   90.00
_cell.angle_beta   90.00
_cell.angle_gamma   90.00
#
_symmetry.space_group_name_H-M   'P 1'
#
loop_
_entity.id
_entity.type
_entity.pdbx_description
1 polymer ?
#
loop_
_entity_poly.entity_id
_entity_poly.type
_entity_poly.pdbx_seq_one_letter_code
_entity_poly.pdbx_strand_id
1 'polypeptide(L)'
;MLNLNGKTMREAIAIGEALKSALGVIGETAASDTELASEAASVAYDLIEVYPEWKPDGHFTAGKPWVRNGVLYLCRQDHDGLNDPNRAPELYFAGWKAIPNPQEDGSIKHPYSYVQGMELIYGFYYTQFGVLYRCTRATPWVYADLADIVGENGFVEVIA
;
A
#
# COMPACT_ATOMS: atom_id res chain seq x y z
N MET A 1 10.66 8.13 -23.39
CA MET A 1 9.28 8.58 -23.70
C MET A 1 8.33 7.75 -22.84
N LEU A 2 7.68 8.37 -21.88
CA LEU A 2 6.72 7.68 -21.00
C LEU A 2 5.48 7.32 -21.83
N ASN A 3 5.25 6.04 -22.00
CA ASN A 3 4.02 5.56 -22.63
C ASN A 3 2.92 5.52 -21.56
N LEU A 4 2.14 6.58 -21.51
CA LEU A 4 1.02 6.73 -20.57
C LEU A 4 -0.28 6.13 -21.15
N ASN A 5 -0.20 4.93 -21.71
CA ASN A 5 -1.38 4.19 -22.21
C ASN A 5 -2.29 5.04 -23.13
N GLY A 6 -1.67 5.78 -24.08
CA GLY A 6 -2.38 6.61 -25.06
C GLY A 6 -2.87 7.96 -24.57
N LYS A 7 -2.53 8.36 -23.33
CA LYS A 7 -2.85 9.69 -22.81
C LYS A 7 -1.87 10.75 -23.33
N THR A 8 -2.36 11.94 -23.60
CA THR A 8 -1.53 13.07 -24.00
C THR A 8 -0.69 13.57 -22.81
N MET A 9 0.40 14.30 -23.09
CA MET A 9 1.24 14.88 -22.04
C MET A 9 0.46 15.84 -21.11
N ARG A 10 -0.55 16.55 -21.66
CA ARG A 10 -1.42 17.43 -20.85
C ARG A 10 -2.31 16.64 -19.90
N GLU A 11 -2.88 15.54 -20.35
CA GLU A 11 -3.67 14.63 -19.50
C GLU A 11 -2.81 13.98 -18.44
N ALA A 12 -1.57 13.60 -18.78
CA ALA A 12 -0.62 13.06 -17.83
C ALA A 12 -0.24 14.06 -16.72
N ILE A 13 -0.02 15.33 -17.07
CA ILE A 13 0.27 16.41 -16.11
C ILE A 13 -0.95 16.67 -15.23
N ALA A 14 -2.15 16.77 -15.81
CA ALA A 14 -3.39 16.97 -15.06
C ALA A 14 -3.67 15.82 -14.09
N ILE A 15 -3.43 14.58 -14.49
CA ILE A 15 -3.52 13.39 -13.64
C ILE A 15 -2.46 13.46 -12.53
N GLY A 16 -1.22 13.84 -12.84
CA GLY A 16 -0.15 14.00 -11.86
C GLY A 16 -0.46 15.05 -10.79
N GLU A 17 -1.06 16.18 -11.17
CA GLU A 17 -1.49 17.22 -10.23
C GLU A 17 -2.70 16.78 -9.40
N ALA A 18 -3.67 16.11 -10.01
CA ALA A 18 -4.81 15.53 -9.31
C ALA A 18 -4.37 14.44 -8.32
N LEU A 19 -3.41 13.60 -8.70
CA LEU A 19 -2.80 12.59 -7.82
C LEU A 19 -2.06 13.22 -6.66
N LYS A 20 -1.29 14.27 -6.89
CA LYS A 20 -0.57 14.97 -5.82
C LYS A 20 -1.54 15.54 -4.78
N SER A 21 -2.64 16.12 -5.24
CA SER A 21 -3.71 16.62 -4.37
C SER A 21 -4.42 15.47 -3.64
N ALA A 22 -4.76 14.40 -4.35
CA ALA A 22 -5.47 13.25 -3.80
C ALA A 22 -4.62 12.44 -2.81
N LEU A 23 -3.32 12.27 -3.07
CA LEU A 23 -2.38 11.63 -2.13
C LEU A 23 -2.17 12.49 -0.87
N GLY A 24 -2.22 13.81 -0.99
CA GLY A 24 -2.27 14.72 0.16
C GLY A 24 -3.53 14.47 1.00
N VAL A 25 -4.68 14.32 0.37
CA VAL A 25 -5.96 13.97 1.04
C VAL A 25 -5.87 12.60 1.73
N ILE A 26 -5.35 11.56 1.07
CA ILE A 26 -5.16 10.23 1.67
C ILE A 26 -4.23 10.30 2.91
N GLY A 27 -3.22 11.20 2.88
CA GLY A 27 -2.28 11.39 4.00
C GLY A 27 -2.87 12.11 5.20
N GLU A 28 -3.84 13.00 4.98
CA GLU A 28 -4.36 13.95 5.99
C GLU A 28 -5.74 13.56 6.54
N THR A 29 -6.57 12.82 5.78
CA THR A 29 -7.96 12.53 6.20
C THR A 29 -8.11 11.19 6.89
N ALA A 30 -8.68 11.27 8.09
CA ALA A 30 -9.37 10.16 8.71
C ALA A 30 -10.69 9.88 7.97
N ALA A 31 -10.95 8.63 7.71
CA ALA A 31 -12.24 7.92 7.51
C ALA A 31 -13.48 8.61 6.88
N SER A 32 -13.58 9.93 6.77
CA SER A 32 -14.79 10.61 6.29
C SER A 32 -14.87 10.78 4.76
N ASP A 33 -13.75 10.58 4.03
CA ASP A 33 -13.68 10.69 2.57
C ASP A 33 -13.13 9.39 1.93
N THR A 34 -13.65 8.25 2.38
CA THR A 34 -13.24 6.92 1.90
C THR A 34 -13.44 6.72 0.40
N GLU A 35 -14.48 7.33 -0.17
CA GLU A 35 -14.77 7.21 -1.62
C GLU A 35 -13.72 8.00 -2.43
N LEU A 36 -13.45 9.25 -2.07
CA LEU A 36 -12.43 10.08 -2.72
C LEU A 36 -11.03 9.50 -2.55
N ALA A 37 -10.73 8.98 -1.37
CA ALA A 37 -9.46 8.30 -1.12
C ALA A 37 -9.32 7.01 -1.95
N SER A 38 -10.41 6.27 -2.16
CA SER A 38 -10.44 5.06 -2.99
C SER A 38 -10.26 5.39 -4.49
N GLU A 39 -10.91 6.43 -5.01
CA GLU A 39 -10.73 6.90 -6.38
C GLU A 39 -9.28 7.37 -6.61
N ALA A 40 -8.73 8.13 -5.68
CA ALA A 40 -7.36 8.61 -5.75
C ALA A 40 -6.35 7.45 -5.72
N ALA A 41 -6.57 6.45 -4.88
CA ALA A 41 -5.75 5.25 -4.83
C ALA A 41 -5.87 4.43 -6.12
N SER A 42 -7.08 4.31 -6.71
CA SER A 42 -7.28 3.63 -7.98
C SER A 42 -6.45 4.25 -9.10
N VAL A 43 -6.50 5.58 -9.24
CA VAL A 43 -5.71 6.31 -10.23
C VAL A 43 -4.20 6.15 -9.94
N ALA A 44 -3.80 6.16 -8.68
CA ALA A 44 -2.40 5.96 -8.30
C ALA A 44 -1.90 4.57 -8.68
N TYR A 45 -2.68 3.53 -8.46
CA TYR A 45 -2.32 2.17 -8.87
C TYR A 45 -2.33 1.96 -10.38
N ASP A 46 -3.21 2.62 -11.12
CA ASP A 46 -3.19 2.62 -12.59
C ASP A 46 -1.90 3.23 -13.15
N LEU A 47 -1.24 4.08 -12.37
CA LEU A 47 0.00 4.76 -12.72
C LEU A 47 1.20 4.28 -11.89
N ILE A 48 1.11 3.12 -11.27
CA ILE A 48 2.16 2.63 -10.35
C ILE A 48 3.55 2.58 -10.99
N GLU A 49 3.63 2.31 -12.28
CA GLU A 49 4.88 2.23 -13.04
C GLU A 49 5.62 3.58 -13.18
N VAL A 50 4.94 4.71 -12.96
CA VAL A 50 5.59 6.04 -13.05
C VAL A 50 6.18 6.50 -11.73
N TYR A 51 5.84 5.84 -10.62
CA TYR A 51 6.41 6.17 -9.32
C TYR A 51 7.78 5.52 -9.12
N PRO A 52 8.70 6.19 -8.42
CA PRO A 52 10.02 5.65 -8.18
C PRO A 52 9.96 4.42 -7.27
N GLU A 53 10.78 3.43 -7.60
CA GLU A 53 11.02 2.29 -6.71
C GLU A 53 11.83 2.72 -5.49
N TRP A 54 11.43 2.23 -4.32
CA TRP A 54 12.21 2.43 -3.10
C TRP A 54 13.60 1.81 -3.21
N LYS A 55 14.59 2.53 -2.70
CA LYS A 55 15.99 2.06 -2.63
C LYS A 55 16.54 2.31 -1.22
N PRO A 56 17.38 1.39 -0.71
CA PRO A 56 17.90 1.50 0.66
C PRO A 56 18.79 2.74 0.89
N ASP A 57 19.38 3.31 -0.14
CA ASP A 57 20.21 4.53 -0.11
C ASP A 57 19.44 5.80 -0.47
N GLY A 58 18.11 5.71 -0.61
CA GLY A 58 17.26 6.82 -1.03
C GLY A 58 17.09 7.90 0.03
N HIS A 59 16.79 9.12 -0.44
CA HIS A 59 16.27 10.22 0.35
C HIS A 59 14.77 10.36 0.07
N PHE A 60 13.97 10.38 1.12
CA PHE A 60 12.52 10.34 1.02
C PHE A 60 11.90 11.59 1.64
N THR A 61 11.01 12.23 0.88
CA THR A 61 10.33 13.45 1.29
C THR A 61 8.88 13.16 1.64
N ALA A 62 8.40 13.73 2.73
CA ALA A 62 7.00 13.61 3.17
C ALA A 62 6.01 13.96 2.05
N GLY A 63 4.93 13.21 1.97
CA GLY A 63 3.87 13.39 0.98
C GLY A 63 4.19 12.85 -0.42
N LYS A 64 5.36 12.24 -0.63
CA LYS A 64 5.71 11.63 -1.91
C LYS A 64 5.49 10.13 -1.90
N PRO A 65 4.92 9.58 -3.01
CA PRO A 65 4.71 8.15 -3.16
C PRO A 65 5.97 7.43 -3.67
N TRP A 66 6.12 6.19 -3.24
CA TRP A 66 7.17 5.28 -3.66
C TRP A 66 6.61 3.87 -3.80
N VAL A 67 7.18 3.08 -4.69
CA VAL A 67 6.75 1.70 -4.92
C VAL A 67 7.77 0.74 -4.32
N ARG A 68 7.30 -0.31 -3.69
CA ARG A 68 8.11 -1.45 -3.31
C ARG A 68 7.30 -2.74 -3.40
N ASN A 69 7.84 -3.71 -4.12
CA ASN A 69 7.21 -5.02 -4.34
C ASN A 69 5.75 -4.91 -4.86
N GLY A 70 5.48 -3.95 -5.75
CA GLY A 70 4.14 -3.74 -6.31
C GLY A 70 3.14 -3.07 -5.36
N VAL A 71 3.57 -2.64 -4.18
CA VAL A 71 2.75 -1.88 -3.23
C VAL A 71 3.17 -0.41 -3.27
N LEU A 72 2.18 0.48 -3.28
CA LEU A 72 2.38 1.91 -3.22
C LEU A 72 2.42 2.37 -1.76
N TYR A 73 3.46 3.13 -1.41
CA TYR A 73 3.64 3.71 -0.08
C TYR A 73 3.73 5.21 -0.16
N LEU A 74 3.10 5.88 0.80
CA LEU A 74 3.25 7.32 1.01
C LEU A 74 4.28 7.57 2.09
N CYS A 75 5.30 8.41 1.78
CA CYS A 75 6.25 8.88 2.78
C CYS A 75 5.56 9.82 3.77
N ARG A 76 5.66 9.53 5.07
CA ARG A 76 4.99 10.29 6.14
C ARG A 76 5.81 11.46 6.67
N GLN A 77 7.13 11.33 6.64
CA GLN A 77 8.08 12.32 7.12
C GLN A 77 9.39 12.22 6.34
N ASP A 78 10.10 13.31 6.23
CA ASP A 78 11.42 13.31 5.59
C ASP A 78 12.37 12.37 6.32
N HIS A 79 13.01 11.49 5.58
CA HIS A 79 14.01 10.57 6.13
C HIS A 79 14.92 9.99 5.05
N ASP A 80 16.05 9.44 5.49
CA ASP A 80 16.99 8.71 4.63
C ASP A 80 16.89 7.20 4.87
N GLY A 81 17.14 6.42 3.82
CA GLY A 81 17.18 4.96 3.90
C GLY A 81 18.38 4.43 4.66
N LEU A 82 19.51 5.17 4.64
CA LEU A 82 20.78 4.86 5.35
C LEU A 82 21.37 3.48 5.04
N ASN A 83 20.96 2.86 3.93
CA ASN A 83 21.27 1.46 3.62
C ASN A 83 20.83 0.48 4.74
N ASP A 84 19.82 0.88 5.52
CA ASP A 84 19.26 0.07 6.60
C ASP A 84 18.00 -0.66 6.10
N PRO A 85 17.99 -1.99 6.04
CA PRO A 85 16.83 -2.76 5.60
C PRO A 85 15.60 -2.56 6.51
N ASN A 86 15.81 -2.18 7.79
CA ASN A 86 14.70 -1.89 8.71
C ASN A 86 13.98 -0.56 8.39
N ARG A 87 14.51 0.24 7.46
CA ARG A 87 13.84 1.44 6.93
C ARG A 87 13.02 1.19 5.68
N ALA A 88 12.95 -0.06 5.24
CA ALA A 88 12.06 -0.47 4.17
C ALA A 88 10.60 -0.13 4.49
N PRO A 89 9.78 0.24 3.50
CA PRO A 89 8.41 0.68 3.72
C PRO A 89 7.54 -0.29 4.51
N GLU A 90 7.74 -1.58 4.33
CA GLU A 90 7.03 -2.65 5.05
C GLU A 90 7.47 -2.83 6.50
N LEU A 91 8.57 -2.23 6.91
CA LEU A 91 9.14 -2.36 8.25
C LEU A 91 9.20 -1.04 9.04
N TYR A 92 9.20 0.10 8.35
CA TYR A 92 9.35 1.42 8.98
C TYR A 92 8.06 2.23 8.94
N PHE A 93 7.10 1.88 9.77
CA PHE A 93 5.75 2.51 9.80
C PHE A 93 5.75 3.98 10.21
N ALA A 94 6.76 4.44 10.95
CA ALA A 94 6.90 5.86 11.27
C ALA A 94 7.18 6.69 10.01
N GLY A 95 7.92 6.13 9.05
CA GLY A 95 8.28 6.80 7.80
C GLY A 95 7.31 6.57 6.65
N TRP A 96 6.51 5.51 6.72
CA TRP A 96 5.70 5.05 5.59
C TRP A 96 4.27 4.69 5.96
N LYS A 97 3.37 4.87 5.00
CA LYS A 97 1.99 4.41 5.04
C LYS A 97 1.70 3.65 3.75
N ALA A 98 1.30 2.40 3.85
CA ALA A 98 0.82 1.66 2.69
C ALA A 98 -0.49 2.28 2.18
N ILE A 99 -0.60 2.42 0.86
CA ILE A 99 -1.82 2.84 0.19
C ILE A 99 -2.52 1.56 -0.29
N PRO A 100 -3.73 1.24 0.20
CA PRO A 100 -4.46 0.06 -0.24
C PRO A 100 -4.75 0.11 -1.74
N ASN A 101 -4.66 -1.03 -2.42
CA ASN A 101 -5.07 -1.14 -3.81
C ASN A 101 -6.60 -1.30 -3.90
N PRO A 102 -7.33 -0.37 -4.51
CA PRO A 102 -8.78 -0.43 -4.59
C PRO A 102 -9.34 -1.56 -5.45
N GLN A 103 -8.50 -2.20 -6.26
CA GLN A 103 -8.89 -3.39 -7.03
C GLN A 103 -8.93 -4.64 -6.15
N GLU A 104 -8.35 -4.58 -4.96
CA GLU A 104 -8.39 -5.63 -3.95
C GLU A 104 -9.57 -5.35 -3.01
N ASP A 105 -10.50 -6.29 -2.91
CA ASP A 105 -11.69 -6.18 -2.08
C ASP A 105 -11.73 -7.17 -0.91
N GLY A 106 -10.63 -7.91 -0.73
CA GLY A 106 -10.52 -8.94 0.31
C GLY A 106 -11.30 -10.21 0.00
N SER A 107 -11.84 -10.36 -1.19
CA SER A 107 -12.43 -11.63 -1.64
C SER A 107 -11.35 -12.65 -1.98
N ILE A 108 -11.73 -13.92 -2.11
CA ILE A 108 -10.79 -14.97 -2.52
C ILE A 108 -10.21 -14.72 -3.93
N LYS A 109 -10.92 -14.00 -4.79
CA LYS A 109 -10.48 -13.66 -6.16
C LYS A 109 -9.59 -12.42 -6.20
N HIS A 110 -9.80 -11.50 -5.28
CA HIS A 110 -9.10 -10.21 -5.18
C HIS A 110 -8.65 -9.98 -3.72
N PRO A 111 -7.78 -10.86 -3.20
CA PRO A 111 -7.31 -10.76 -1.82
C PRO A 111 -6.48 -9.50 -1.63
N TYR A 112 -6.46 -8.98 -0.41
CA TYR A 112 -5.59 -7.87 -0.07
C TYR A 112 -4.12 -8.31 -0.08
N SER A 113 -3.26 -7.52 -0.69
CA SER A 113 -1.81 -7.65 -0.53
C SER A 113 -1.42 -7.20 0.87
N TYR A 114 -1.14 -8.16 1.75
CA TYR A 114 -0.83 -7.86 3.13
C TYR A 114 0.55 -7.20 3.28
N VAL A 115 0.58 -6.15 4.07
CA VAL A 115 1.79 -5.55 4.62
C VAL A 115 1.64 -5.44 6.14
N GLN A 116 2.75 -5.55 6.87
CA GLN A 116 2.73 -5.41 8.33
C GLN A 116 2.15 -4.05 8.74
N GLY A 117 1.33 -4.05 9.77
CA GLY A 117 0.60 -2.87 10.22
C GLY A 117 -0.80 -2.71 9.63
N MET A 118 -1.22 -3.59 8.71
CA MET A 118 -2.60 -3.60 8.21
C MET A 118 -3.58 -4.17 9.23
N GLU A 119 -4.82 -3.69 9.11
CA GLU A 119 -5.97 -4.32 9.75
C GLU A 119 -6.26 -5.69 9.13
N LEU A 120 -6.62 -6.66 9.96
CA LEU A 120 -7.20 -7.93 9.52
C LEU A 120 -8.69 -7.96 9.80
N ILE A 121 -9.50 -8.13 8.77
CA ILE A 121 -10.96 -8.16 8.84
C ILE A 121 -11.41 -9.62 8.78
N TYR A 122 -12.23 -10.04 9.73
CA TYR A 122 -12.76 -11.41 9.79
C TYR A 122 -13.42 -11.84 8.48
N GLY A 123 -13.02 -13.00 7.98
CA GLY A 123 -13.55 -13.59 6.76
C GLY A 123 -12.90 -13.12 5.46
N PHE A 124 -12.08 -12.06 5.51
CA PHE A 124 -11.39 -11.54 4.33
C PHE A 124 -10.10 -12.32 4.05
N TYR A 125 -9.68 -12.24 2.78
CA TYR A 125 -8.50 -12.94 2.27
C TYR A 125 -7.34 -11.98 2.06
N TYR A 126 -6.14 -12.48 2.34
CA TYR A 126 -4.89 -11.74 2.26
C TYR A 126 -3.83 -12.59 1.57
N THR A 127 -2.95 -11.97 0.81
CA THR A 127 -1.76 -12.63 0.26
C THR A 127 -0.50 -12.04 0.85
N GLN A 128 0.45 -12.90 1.19
CA GLN A 128 1.80 -12.49 1.56
C GLN A 128 2.80 -13.54 1.06
N PHE A 129 3.85 -13.08 0.39
CA PHE A 129 4.90 -13.93 -0.20
C PHE A 129 4.36 -15.08 -1.09
N GLY A 130 3.27 -14.81 -1.81
CA GLY A 130 2.64 -15.79 -2.71
C GLY A 130 1.73 -16.83 -2.02
N VAL A 131 1.55 -16.73 -0.71
CA VAL A 131 0.63 -17.59 0.05
C VAL A 131 -0.68 -16.86 0.31
N LEU A 132 -1.80 -17.55 0.14
CA LEU A 132 -3.15 -17.04 0.40
C LEU A 132 -3.59 -17.43 1.83
N TYR A 133 -4.08 -16.45 2.55
CA TYR A 133 -4.58 -16.57 3.91
C TYR A 133 -6.02 -16.07 4.01
N ARG A 134 -6.80 -16.64 4.94
CA ARG A 134 -8.09 -16.13 5.34
C ARG A 134 -8.04 -15.66 6.78
N CYS A 135 -8.56 -14.48 7.06
CA CYS A 135 -8.66 -13.97 8.42
C CYS A 135 -9.73 -14.72 9.22
N THR A 136 -9.31 -15.33 10.32
CA THR A 136 -10.18 -16.08 11.27
C THR A 136 -10.49 -15.29 12.53
N ARG A 137 -9.73 -14.21 12.80
CA ARG A 137 -9.95 -13.31 13.93
C ARG A 137 -9.53 -11.89 13.56
N ALA A 138 -10.47 -10.95 13.61
CA ALA A 138 -10.20 -9.56 13.30
C ALA A 138 -9.24 -8.89 14.31
N THR A 139 -8.42 -7.99 13.82
CA THR A 139 -7.56 -7.12 14.64
C THR A 139 -7.28 -5.82 13.91
N PRO A 140 -7.24 -4.65 14.59
CA PRO A 140 -7.05 -3.35 13.95
C PRO A 140 -5.67 -3.16 13.32
N TRP A 141 -4.66 -3.91 13.77
CA TRP A 141 -3.31 -3.92 13.18
C TRP A 141 -2.55 -5.16 13.60
N VAL A 142 -1.65 -5.61 12.73
CA VAL A 142 -0.73 -6.72 13.00
C VAL A 142 0.66 -6.36 12.49
N TYR A 143 1.66 -6.49 13.33
CA TYR A 143 3.08 -6.22 13.02
C TYR A 143 3.91 -7.50 12.88
N ALA A 144 3.27 -8.61 12.54
CA ALA A 144 3.90 -9.89 12.26
C ALA A 144 3.65 -10.32 10.83
N ASP A 145 4.44 -11.23 10.30
CA ASP A 145 4.11 -11.90 9.05
C ASP A 145 2.92 -12.83 9.25
N LEU A 146 2.10 -13.00 8.21
CA LEU A 146 0.90 -13.83 8.32
C LEU A 146 1.22 -15.28 8.66
N ALA A 147 2.38 -15.79 8.21
CA ALA A 147 2.86 -17.13 8.54
C ALA A 147 3.09 -17.35 10.04
N ASP A 148 3.46 -16.28 10.77
CA ASP A 148 3.73 -16.36 12.22
C ASP A 148 2.47 -16.35 13.09
N ILE A 149 1.33 -16.02 12.48
CA ILE A 149 0.04 -15.89 13.18
C ILE A 149 -1.03 -16.85 12.66
N VAL A 150 -0.61 -17.96 12.05
CA VAL A 150 -1.48 -19.05 11.62
C VAL A 150 -1.84 -19.97 12.79
N GLY A 151 -3.05 -20.48 12.80
CA GLY A 151 -3.47 -21.58 13.68
C GLY A 151 -4.68 -21.28 14.57
N GLU A 152 -5.04 -22.22 15.45
CA GLU A 152 -6.24 -22.13 16.31
C GLU A 152 -6.28 -20.89 17.20
N ASN A 153 -5.12 -20.45 17.68
CA ASN A 153 -4.99 -19.21 18.46
C ASN A 153 -4.47 -18.02 17.65
N GLY A 154 -4.28 -18.24 16.35
CA GLY A 154 -3.81 -17.21 15.43
C GLY A 154 -4.93 -16.31 14.92
N PHE A 155 -4.57 -15.48 13.96
CA PHE A 155 -5.49 -14.54 13.31
C PHE A 155 -5.87 -14.97 11.90
N VAL A 156 -5.15 -15.92 11.31
CA VAL A 156 -5.34 -16.39 9.95
C VAL A 156 -5.17 -17.90 9.82
N GLU A 157 -5.77 -18.43 8.76
CA GLU A 157 -5.54 -19.80 8.28
C GLU A 157 -4.97 -19.76 6.87
N VAL A 158 -4.15 -20.75 6.50
CA VAL A 158 -3.65 -20.91 5.13
C VAL A 158 -4.74 -21.52 4.27
N ILE A 159 -4.97 -20.93 3.10
CA ILE A 159 -5.87 -21.50 2.09
C ILE A 159 -5.04 -22.28 1.08
N ALA A 160 -5.33 -23.56 1.00
CA ALA A 160 -4.62 -24.48 0.11
C ALA A 160 -5.04 -24.32 -1.36
#